data_e8e226c010d271e2bbd33552102f0063
#
_entry.id   e8e226c010d271e2bbd33552102f0063
#
_cell.length_a   1.000
_cell.length_b   1.000
_cell.length_c   1.000
_cell.angle_alpha   90.00
_cell.angle_beta   90.00
_cell.angle_gamma   90.00
#
_symmetry.space_group_name_H-M   'P 1'
#
loop_
_entity.id
_entity.type
_entity.pdbx_description
1 polymer ?
#
loop_
_entity_poly.entity_id
_entity_poly.type
_entity_poly.pdbx_seq_one_letter_code
_entity_poly.pdbx_strand_id
1 'polypeptide(L)'
;MKKLYQLLLDRWNQKTDTVLVTIVEGNGSVPRTTGAYMVVAKNGRIYGTIGGGNLEYQAVKKAMELAGTAAHYVENFDLGTGENSELGMVCGGRVKVLFYSACAQDPGVGEFLKEALAAADEGKPYW
;
A
#
# COMPACT_ATOMS: atom_id res chain seq x y z
N MET A 1 -3.02 -13.03 0.45
CA MET A 1 -3.73 -11.93 1.14
C MET A 1 -3.91 -12.17 2.63
N LYS A 2 -4.04 -13.43 3.03
CA LYS A 2 -4.22 -13.74 4.45
C LYS A 2 -3.09 -13.21 5.32
N LYS A 3 -1.84 -13.40 4.88
CA LYS A 3 -0.69 -12.92 5.65
C LYS A 3 -0.67 -11.41 5.78
N LEU A 4 -1.11 -10.72 4.73
CA LEU A 4 -1.17 -9.26 4.74
C LEU A 4 -2.17 -8.78 5.80
N TYR A 5 -3.37 -9.32 5.78
CA TYR A 5 -4.41 -8.89 6.73
C TYR A 5 -4.02 -9.27 8.16
N GLN A 6 -3.38 -10.42 8.33
CA GLN A 6 -2.93 -10.84 9.66
C GLN A 6 -1.87 -9.88 10.19
N LEU A 7 -0.93 -9.49 9.35
CA LEU A 7 0.11 -8.55 9.74
C LEU A 7 -0.49 -7.21 10.16
N LEU A 8 -1.40 -6.69 9.34
CA LEU A 8 -2.03 -5.41 9.63
C LEU A 8 -2.83 -5.47 10.94
N LEU A 9 -3.56 -6.56 11.13
CA LEU A 9 -4.35 -6.72 12.35
C LEU A 9 -3.47 -6.85 13.58
N ASP A 10 -2.39 -7.63 13.47
CA ASP A 10 -1.46 -7.79 14.59
C ASP A 10 -0.85 -6.45 14.99
N ARG A 11 -0.46 -5.66 14.01
CA ARG A 11 0.10 -4.34 14.29
C ARG A 11 -0.93 -3.41 14.90
N TRP A 12 -2.16 -3.47 14.39
CA TRP A 12 -3.25 -2.68 14.94
C TRP A 12 -3.51 -3.06 16.40
N ASN A 13 -3.50 -4.36 16.71
CA ASN A 13 -3.69 -4.84 18.08
C ASN A 13 -2.55 -4.39 18.99
N GLN A 14 -1.35 -4.23 18.45
CA GLN A 14 -0.19 -3.75 19.19
C GLN A 14 -0.15 -2.23 19.27
N LYS A 15 -1.19 -1.56 18.77
CA LYS A 15 -1.30 -0.11 18.75
C LYS A 15 -0.19 0.54 17.92
N THR A 16 0.21 -0.15 16.87
CA THR A 16 1.19 0.35 15.93
C THR A 16 0.48 0.80 14.65
N ASP A 17 0.72 2.04 14.25
CA ASP A 17 0.13 2.58 13.03
C ASP A 17 0.87 2.03 11.81
N THR A 18 0.10 1.61 10.81
CA THR A 18 0.67 1.15 9.54
C THR A 18 -0.10 1.77 8.38
N VAL A 19 0.51 1.71 7.21
CA VAL A 19 -0.14 2.16 5.98
C VAL A 19 0.01 1.04 4.96
N LEU A 20 -1.12 0.61 4.43
CA LEU A 20 -1.12 -0.32 3.31
C LEU A 20 -0.99 0.49 2.03
N VAL A 21 -0.01 0.15 1.21
CA VAL A 21 0.24 0.81 -0.06
C VAL A 21 0.08 -0.23 -1.15
N THR A 22 -0.81 0.03 -2.10
CA THR A 22 -1.03 -0.94 -3.17
C THR A 22 -1.26 -0.23 -4.49
N ILE A 23 -0.78 -0.84 -5.55
CA ILE A 23 -1.02 -0.34 -6.90
C ILE A 23 -2.37 -0.85 -7.36
N VAL A 24 -3.31 0.07 -7.56
CA VAL A 24 -4.69 -0.30 -7.90
C VAL A 24 -4.99 -0.19 -9.39
N GLU A 25 -4.17 0.56 -10.12
CA GLU A 25 -4.37 0.71 -11.55
C GLU A 25 -3.07 1.18 -12.18
N GLY A 26 -2.79 0.69 -13.39
CA GLY A 26 -1.63 1.14 -14.14
C GLY A 26 -2.00 1.36 -15.60
N ASN A 27 -1.37 2.35 -16.22
CA ASN A 27 -1.49 2.65 -17.63
C ASN A 27 -0.13 2.50 -18.28
N GLY A 28 -0.15 2.28 -19.60
CA GLY A 28 1.07 2.14 -20.35
C GLY A 28 1.70 0.78 -20.12
N SER A 29 2.96 0.75 -19.78
CA SER A 29 3.73 -0.49 -19.69
C SER A 29 3.81 -1.05 -18.27
N VAL A 30 2.84 -0.76 -17.41
CA VAL A 30 2.92 -1.13 -16.01
C VAL A 30 1.83 -2.09 -15.54
N PRO A 31 1.24 -2.93 -16.41
CA PRO A 31 0.12 -3.77 -15.96
C PRO A 31 0.53 -4.84 -14.96
N ARG A 32 1.79 -5.22 -14.94
CA ARG A 32 2.25 -6.29 -14.05
C ARG A 32 2.28 -5.91 -12.59
N THR A 33 2.33 -4.62 -12.30
CA THR A 33 2.45 -4.17 -10.92
C THR A 33 1.09 -3.94 -10.25
N THR A 34 0.01 -3.99 -11.02
CA THR A 34 -1.33 -3.85 -10.46
C THR A 34 -1.57 -4.98 -9.47
N GLY A 35 -1.96 -4.63 -8.27
CA GLY A 35 -2.14 -5.60 -7.20
C GLY A 35 -0.94 -5.79 -6.30
N ALA A 36 0.22 -5.27 -6.69
CA ALA A 36 1.38 -5.29 -5.80
C ALA A 36 1.10 -4.43 -4.57
N TYR A 37 1.63 -4.83 -3.44
CA TYR A 37 1.37 -4.11 -2.20
C TYR A 37 2.56 -4.17 -1.26
N MET A 38 2.59 -3.20 -0.35
CA MET A 38 3.57 -3.19 0.73
C MET A 38 2.93 -2.57 1.97
N VAL A 39 3.53 -2.81 3.11
CA VAL A 39 3.10 -2.22 4.38
C VAL A 39 4.23 -1.37 4.91
N VAL A 40 3.88 -0.16 5.33
CA VAL A 40 4.84 0.83 5.81
C VAL A 40 4.44 1.25 7.22
N ALA A 41 5.39 1.27 8.13
CA ALA A 41 5.21 1.83 9.45
C ALA A 41 5.85 3.21 9.51
N LYS A 42 5.81 3.86 10.66
CA LYS A 42 6.37 5.21 10.77
C LYS A 42 7.86 5.30 10.45
N ASN A 43 8.57 4.21 10.66
CA ASN A 43 10.01 4.19 10.43
C ASN A 43 10.43 3.46 9.17
N GLY A 44 9.50 3.11 8.31
CA GLY A 44 9.83 2.54 7.02
C GLY A 44 8.99 1.33 6.64
N ARG A 45 9.35 0.76 5.49
CA ARG A 45 8.66 -0.41 4.97
C ARG A 45 8.96 -1.64 5.83
N ILE A 46 7.92 -2.40 6.14
CA ILE A 46 8.05 -3.59 6.98
C ILE A 46 7.61 -4.88 6.27
N TYR A 47 6.97 -4.78 5.11
CA TYR A 47 6.47 -5.97 4.42
C TYR A 47 6.15 -5.64 2.96
N GLY A 48 6.45 -6.58 2.07
CA GLY A 48 6.06 -6.48 0.67
C GLY A 48 6.84 -5.46 -0.14
N THR A 49 6.43 -5.30 -1.38
CA THR A 49 7.06 -4.34 -2.29
C THR A 49 6.09 -4.01 -3.42
N ILE A 50 6.21 -2.80 -3.93
CA ILE A 50 5.44 -2.41 -5.12
C ILE A 50 6.33 -2.33 -6.36
N GLY A 51 7.51 -2.95 -6.30
CA GLY A 51 8.36 -3.06 -7.48
C GLY A 51 9.74 -2.46 -7.31
N GLY A 52 10.00 -1.82 -6.19
CA GLY A 52 11.31 -1.21 -5.95
C GLY A 52 11.49 0.11 -6.68
N GLY A 53 12.73 0.56 -6.74
CA GLY A 53 13.08 1.79 -7.44
C GLY A 53 12.57 3.04 -6.76
N ASN A 54 12.60 4.13 -7.50
CA ASN A 54 12.22 5.42 -6.94
C ASN A 54 10.74 5.54 -6.68
N LEU A 55 9.91 4.82 -7.42
CA LEU A 55 8.47 4.82 -7.15
C LEU A 55 8.20 4.31 -5.73
N GLU A 56 8.82 3.19 -5.39
CA GLU A 56 8.65 2.64 -4.04
C GLU A 56 9.21 3.58 -2.99
N TYR A 57 10.36 4.18 -3.25
CA TYR A 57 10.96 5.13 -2.33
C TYR A 57 10.02 6.31 -2.06
N GLN A 58 9.43 6.88 -3.09
CA GLN A 58 8.50 7.99 -2.94
C GLN A 58 7.24 7.55 -2.20
N ALA A 59 6.75 6.36 -2.50
CA ALA A 59 5.55 5.84 -1.84
C ALA A 59 5.81 5.54 -0.36
N VAL A 60 6.97 5.00 -0.02
CA VAL A 60 7.34 4.76 1.37
C VAL A 60 7.39 6.07 2.13
N LYS A 61 8.03 7.07 1.54
CA LYS A 61 8.14 8.38 2.18
C LYS A 61 6.76 8.99 2.44
N LYS A 62 5.88 8.90 1.47
CA LYS A 62 4.52 9.41 1.62
C LYS A 62 3.75 8.64 2.69
N ALA A 63 3.89 7.32 2.67
CA ALA A 63 3.20 6.48 3.65
C ALA A 63 3.66 6.76 5.07
N MET A 64 4.95 7.02 5.26
CA MET A 64 5.46 7.36 6.59
C MET A 64 4.82 8.64 7.13
N GLU A 65 4.52 9.58 6.25
CA GLU A 65 3.82 10.81 6.64
C GLU A 65 2.38 10.56 7.02
N LEU A 66 1.77 9.54 6.43
CA LEU A 66 0.37 9.21 6.67
C LEU A 66 0.14 8.31 7.87
N ALA A 67 1.19 7.66 8.36
CA ALA A 67 1.05 6.74 9.48
C ALA A 67 0.57 7.49 10.71
N GLY A 68 -0.48 7.00 11.32
CA GLY A 68 -1.09 7.64 12.49
C GLY A 68 -2.18 8.63 12.16
N THR A 69 -2.42 8.91 10.87
CA THR A 69 -3.54 9.74 10.45
C THR A 69 -4.71 8.82 10.08
N ALA A 70 -5.88 9.39 9.89
CA ALA A 70 -7.03 8.62 9.43
C ALA A 70 -7.21 8.77 7.92
N ALA A 71 -6.15 9.07 7.20
CA ALA A 71 -6.22 9.37 5.78
C ALA A 71 -6.23 8.12 4.92
N HIS A 72 -7.12 8.12 3.94
CA HIS A 72 -7.14 7.10 2.90
C HIS A 72 -7.25 7.87 1.60
N TYR A 73 -6.29 7.66 0.69
CA TYR A 73 -6.42 8.33 -0.58
C TYR A 73 -5.61 7.65 -1.67
N VAL A 74 -5.91 8.05 -2.89
CA VAL A 74 -5.25 7.53 -4.07
C VAL A 74 -4.42 8.64 -4.67
N GLU A 75 -3.17 8.34 -4.97
CA GLU A 75 -2.29 9.29 -5.63
C GLU A 75 -1.86 8.74 -6.97
N ASN A 76 -1.84 9.61 -7.96
CA ASN A 76 -1.36 9.24 -9.29
C ASN A 76 0.12 9.57 -9.37
N PHE A 77 0.91 8.57 -9.76
CA PHE A 77 2.34 8.77 -10.01
C PHE A 77 2.56 8.70 -11.50
N ASP A 78 3.18 9.73 -12.04
CA ASP A 78 3.56 9.76 -13.44
C ASP A 78 4.96 9.19 -13.54
N LEU A 79 5.07 8.07 -14.24
CA LEU A 79 6.36 7.42 -14.41
C LEU A 79 7.21 8.12 -15.47
N GLY A 80 6.59 9.07 -16.15
CA GLY A 80 7.30 9.96 -17.01
C GLY A 80 7.84 9.35 -18.28
N THR A 81 8.70 10.14 -18.90
CA THR A 81 9.43 9.73 -20.08
C THR A 81 10.84 9.38 -19.64
N GLY A 82 11.74 9.23 -20.60
CA GLY A 82 13.12 8.93 -20.28
C GLY A 82 13.78 9.93 -19.35
N GLU A 83 13.29 11.15 -19.33
CA GLU A 83 13.84 12.18 -18.46
C GLU A 83 13.52 11.95 -17.00
N ASN A 84 12.48 11.20 -16.74
CA ASN A 84 12.05 10.91 -15.39
C ASN A 84 12.40 9.50 -14.98
N SER A 85 13.46 8.98 -15.55
CA SER A 85 13.90 7.63 -15.25
C SER A 85 14.30 7.46 -13.78
N GLU A 86 14.49 8.54 -13.06
CA GLU A 86 14.76 8.47 -11.63
C GLU A 86 13.61 7.83 -10.85
N LEU A 87 12.44 7.70 -11.46
CA LEU A 87 11.35 6.95 -10.85
C LEU A 87 11.53 5.45 -11.00
N GLY A 88 12.62 5.02 -11.64
CA GLY A 88 12.95 3.62 -11.76
C GLY A 88 12.24 2.89 -12.89
N MET A 89 11.55 3.61 -13.74
CA MET A 89 10.83 3.05 -14.87
C MET A 89 11.28 3.73 -16.15
N VAL A 90 11.44 2.95 -17.21
CA VAL A 90 11.91 3.49 -18.48
C VAL A 90 10.81 3.78 -19.46
N CYS A 91 9.61 3.30 -19.21
CA CYS A 91 8.50 3.52 -20.12
C CYS A 91 7.54 4.50 -19.47
N GLY A 92 7.03 5.42 -20.26
CA GLY A 92 6.02 6.34 -19.78
C GLY A 92 4.80 5.61 -19.32
N GLY A 93 4.03 6.24 -18.49
CA GLY A 93 2.82 5.65 -17.96
C GLY A 93 2.49 6.26 -16.62
N ARG A 94 1.37 5.85 -16.08
CA ARG A 94 0.91 6.32 -14.79
C ARG A 94 0.46 5.14 -13.96
N VAL A 95 0.65 5.25 -12.66
CA VAL A 95 0.09 4.27 -11.73
C VAL A 95 -0.74 5.01 -10.70
N LYS A 96 -1.83 4.38 -10.30
CA LYS A 96 -2.62 4.85 -9.16
C LYS A 96 -2.24 4.00 -7.98
N VAL A 97 -1.85 4.67 -6.92
CA VAL A 97 -1.41 4.00 -5.70
C VAL A 97 -2.38 4.37 -4.60
N LEU A 98 -2.96 3.36 -3.98
CA LEU A 98 -3.85 3.55 -2.84
C LEU A 98 -3.03 3.53 -1.58
N PHE A 99 -3.25 4.53 -0.74
CA PHE A 99 -2.68 4.61 0.60
C PHE A 99 -3.82 4.45 1.61
N TYR A 100 -3.81 3.35 2.33
CA TYR A 100 -4.80 3.08 3.36
C TYR A 100 -4.10 3.13 4.72
N SER A 101 -4.37 4.17 5.48
CA SER A 101 -3.76 4.32 6.79
C SER A 101 -4.54 3.49 7.81
N ALA A 102 -3.91 2.43 8.30
CA ALA A 102 -4.49 1.58 9.34
C ALA A 102 -4.14 2.16 10.70
N CYS A 103 -4.84 3.23 11.05
CA CYS A 103 -4.61 3.93 12.30
C CYS A 103 -4.98 3.05 13.48
N ALA A 104 -4.06 2.87 14.41
CA ALA A 104 -4.25 1.98 15.55
C ALA A 104 -5.33 2.46 16.52
N GLN A 105 -5.73 3.71 16.42
CA GLN A 105 -6.77 4.27 17.28
C GLN A 105 -8.14 4.28 16.62
N ASP A 106 -8.23 3.77 15.39
CA ASP A 106 -9.49 3.74 14.66
C ASP A 106 -10.11 2.34 14.78
N PRO A 107 -11.21 2.19 15.55
CA PRO A 107 -11.84 0.87 15.72
C PRO A 107 -12.40 0.30 14.42
N GLY A 108 -12.75 1.16 13.46
CA GLY A 108 -13.25 0.69 12.17
C GLY A 108 -12.19 -0.07 11.39
N VAL A 109 -10.92 0.30 11.56
CA VAL A 109 -9.82 -0.41 10.93
C VAL A 109 -9.76 -1.85 11.44
N GLY A 110 -9.85 -2.02 12.76
CA GLY A 110 -9.82 -3.36 13.35
C GLY A 110 -10.95 -4.24 12.87
N GLU A 111 -12.15 -3.69 12.78
CA GLU A 111 -13.30 -4.43 12.28
C GLU A 111 -13.12 -4.83 10.83
N PHE A 112 -12.65 -3.90 10.00
CA PHE A 112 -12.38 -4.19 8.60
C PHE A 112 -11.35 -5.31 8.45
N LEU A 113 -10.26 -5.23 9.21
CA LEU A 113 -9.20 -6.21 9.10
C LEU A 113 -9.64 -7.59 9.56
N LYS A 114 -10.45 -7.67 10.60
CA LYS A 114 -11.00 -8.95 11.06
C LYS A 114 -11.89 -9.58 10.01
N GLU A 115 -12.74 -8.79 9.37
CA GLU A 115 -13.60 -9.29 8.32
C GLU A 115 -12.82 -9.72 7.09
N ALA A 116 -11.82 -8.91 6.71
CA ALA A 116 -10.99 -9.24 5.56
C ALA A 116 -10.19 -10.53 5.80
N LEU A 117 -9.69 -10.71 7.01
CA LEU A 117 -8.96 -11.92 7.36
C LEU A 117 -9.86 -13.14 7.31
N ALA A 118 -11.07 -13.03 7.84
CA ALA A 118 -12.03 -14.12 7.83
C ALA A 118 -12.39 -14.52 6.39
N ALA A 119 -12.60 -13.53 5.52
CA ALA A 119 -12.89 -13.79 4.11
C ALA A 119 -11.72 -14.48 3.42
N ALA A 120 -10.50 -14.08 3.76
CA ALA A 120 -9.30 -14.70 3.18
C ALA A 120 -9.15 -16.14 3.65
N ASP A 121 -9.48 -16.42 4.92
CA ASP A 121 -9.46 -17.78 5.45
C ASP A 121 -10.48 -18.67 4.74
N GLU A 122 -11.59 -18.12 4.31
CA GLU A 122 -12.60 -18.86 3.59
C GLU A 122 -12.31 -18.97 2.10
N GLY A 123 -11.23 -18.37 1.65
CA GLY A 123 -10.86 -18.39 0.24
C GLY A 123 -11.70 -17.46 -0.63
N LYS A 124 -12.40 -16.52 -0.02
CA LYS A 124 -13.25 -15.57 -0.75
C LYS A 124 -12.59 -14.21 -0.84
N PRO A 125 -12.74 -13.51 -1.97
CA PRO A 125 -12.30 -12.11 -2.04
C PRO A 125 -13.21 -11.26 -1.16
N TYR A 126 -12.62 -10.24 -0.53
CA TYR A 126 -13.37 -9.41 0.39
C TYR A 126 -13.97 -8.17 -0.27
N TRP A 127 -13.32 -7.61 -1.26
CA TRP A 127 -13.76 -6.35 -1.86
C TRP A 127 -14.93 -6.49 -2.83
#